data_a113c503df566af6ca66f62680f9aad6
#
_entry.id   a113c503df566af6ca66f62680f9aad6
#
_cell.length_a   1.000
_cell.length_b   1.000
_cell.length_c   1.000
_cell.angle_alpha   90.00
_cell.angle_beta   90.00
_cell.angle_gamma   90.00
#
_symmetry.space_group_name_H-M   'P 1'
#
loop_
_entity.id
_entity.type
_entity.pdbx_description
1 polymer ?
#
loop_
_entity_poly.entity_id
_entity_poly.type
_entity_poly.pdbx_seq_one_letter_code
_entity_poly.pdbx_strand_id
1 'polypeptide(L)'
;MHLPRSAFCAGFLALAGLFWPFQGESAERHAGPLYDHFDLTLAPGHRSEALGPLFYSELNDSQRTFALPPLFSWARDPEADSEEIDFCYPVMTYDRYGSQYRWQFFQLFSFAGGPTQDETERNRFTLFPLYFQQRSSDPAQNYTALLPIYGHLKNRLFRDEVFFVMMPLYVQSRKKDVVTDNFVYPFFHLRHGDGLEGWQFWPLVGHEHKEITTRTNGFNDVETIPGHERLFVLWPLFMQATTGIGSENPLWQQASLPLYNFQRSPQRDLTTVIWPFFTWIDDREKKYREWEGPWPFVVIARGEGKTTTRFFPLFSQAHTPTLESDFYLWPVYKFNRAHIDPLDRTRTRILFFLYSDTKQKNTESGAYQRRVDLWPLFTHHRDYDGSTRLQIMALLEPYLPNNKSIERDYSQLWSFWRSEKNPRSGASSQSLLWNLYRRDVGKDSKKCSLLFGLFQYQSDAHGKRVRLFYFPLGKTVPKG
;
A
#
# COMPACT_ATOMS: atom_id res chain seq x y z
N MET A 1 0.72 -11.83 31.95
CA MET A 1 1.52 -13.04 31.79
C MET A 1 2.78 -12.62 31.06
N HIS A 2 3.86 -12.33 31.82
CA HIS A 2 5.15 -11.94 31.26
C HIS A 2 5.86 -13.20 30.75
N LEU A 3 5.88 -13.41 29.44
CA LEU A 3 6.79 -14.39 28.85
C LEU A 3 8.21 -13.82 28.91
N PRO A 4 9.18 -14.54 29.44
CA PRO A 4 10.55 -14.05 29.57
C PRO A 4 11.19 -13.88 28.19
N ARG A 5 11.60 -12.64 27.89
CA ARG A 5 12.30 -12.19 26.68
C ARG A 5 13.62 -12.95 26.41
N SER A 6 14.09 -13.79 27.33
CA SER A 6 15.44 -14.38 27.29
C SER A 6 15.58 -15.76 26.62
N ALA A 7 14.50 -16.51 26.42
CA ALA A 7 14.62 -17.90 25.97
C ALA A 7 14.65 -18.09 24.44
N PHE A 8 14.05 -17.18 23.67
CA PHE A 8 14.06 -17.26 22.19
C PHE A 8 15.33 -16.64 21.56
N CYS A 9 15.96 -15.68 22.23
CA CYS A 9 17.20 -15.04 21.75
C CYS A 9 18.46 -15.89 21.96
N ALA A 10 18.50 -16.81 22.92
CA ALA A 10 19.73 -17.51 23.29
C ALA A 10 20.19 -18.56 22.25
N GLY A 11 19.28 -19.21 21.55
CA GLY A 11 19.63 -20.20 20.51
C GLY A 11 20.14 -19.58 19.21
N PHE A 12 19.68 -18.38 18.88
CA PHE A 12 20.08 -17.65 17.67
C PHE A 12 21.39 -16.84 17.85
N LEU A 13 21.66 -16.39 19.07
CA LEU A 13 22.90 -15.67 19.41
C LEU A 13 24.17 -16.53 19.28
N ALA A 14 24.06 -17.85 19.40
CA ALA A 14 25.20 -18.76 19.23
C ALA A 14 25.65 -18.88 17.76
N LEU A 15 24.72 -18.79 16.78
CA LEU A 15 25.07 -18.73 15.36
C LEU A 15 25.52 -17.34 14.91
N ALA A 16 24.94 -16.30 15.50
CA ALA A 16 25.36 -14.91 15.25
C ALA A 16 26.74 -14.59 15.84
N GLY A 17 27.15 -15.29 16.89
CA GLY A 17 28.47 -15.13 17.53
C GLY A 17 29.67 -15.55 16.65
N LEU A 18 29.45 -16.36 15.61
CA LEU A 18 30.48 -16.72 14.64
C LEU A 18 30.75 -15.61 13.60
N PHE A 19 29.86 -14.61 13.53
CA PHE A 19 29.94 -13.50 12.57
C PHE A 19 29.99 -12.13 13.27
N TRP A 20 30.42 -12.07 14.53
CA TRP A 20 30.65 -10.78 15.19
C TRP A 20 31.67 -9.98 14.39
N PRO A 21 31.36 -8.77 13.95
CA PRO A 21 32.30 -7.98 13.17
C PRO A 21 33.51 -7.67 14.05
N PHE A 22 34.67 -8.18 13.67
CA PHE A 22 35.94 -7.65 14.14
C PHE A 22 35.98 -6.19 13.71
N GLN A 23 35.94 -5.27 14.65
CA GLN A 23 36.22 -3.86 14.45
C GLN A 23 37.71 -3.73 14.03
N GLY A 24 37.92 -3.73 12.74
CA GLY A 24 39.21 -3.45 12.11
C GLY A 24 38.97 -2.94 10.70
N GLU A 25 39.73 -1.97 10.24
CA GLU A 25 39.64 -1.31 8.93
C GLU A 25 39.14 -2.23 7.82
N SER A 26 38.16 -1.73 7.04
CA SER A 26 37.43 -2.45 6.01
C SER A 26 38.30 -2.93 4.84
N ALA A 27 39.09 -3.97 5.06
CA ALA A 27 39.77 -4.66 3.97
C ALA A 27 38.73 -5.58 3.29
N GLU A 28 38.39 -5.27 2.02
CA GLU A 28 37.59 -6.17 1.19
C GLU A 28 38.16 -7.59 1.25
N ARG A 29 37.33 -8.56 1.61
CA ARG A 29 37.69 -9.97 1.76
C ARG A 29 36.80 -10.79 0.85
N HIS A 30 37.41 -11.61 0.01
CA HIS A 30 36.71 -12.43 -0.94
C HIS A 30 37.22 -13.87 -0.83
N ALA A 31 36.29 -14.84 -0.72
CA ALA A 31 36.56 -16.26 -0.77
C ALA A 31 35.59 -16.94 -1.76
N GLY A 32 35.52 -16.40 -2.96
CA GLY A 32 34.62 -16.87 -4.00
C GLY A 32 33.14 -16.73 -3.62
N PRO A 33 32.30 -17.69 -4.04
CA PRO A 33 30.88 -17.69 -3.68
C PRO A 33 30.62 -18.04 -2.22
N LEU A 34 31.64 -18.52 -1.48
CA LEU A 34 31.50 -18.91 -0.08
C LEU A 34 31.43 -17.73 0.85
N TYR A 35 32.19 -16.66 0.56
CA TYR A 35 32.18 -15.43 1.35
C TYR A 35 32.63 -14.24 0.52
N ASP A 36 31.90 -13.15 0.59
CA ASP A 36 32.19 -11.86 -0.05
C ASP A 36 31.92 -10.72 0.93
N HIS A 37 32.90 -9.81 1.12
CA HIS A 37 32.76 -8.62 1.95
C HIS A 37 33.20 -7.41 1.16
N PHE A 38 32.30 -6.43 1.01
CA PHE A 38 32.53 -5.23 0.21
C PHE A 38 31.85 -3.98 0.79
N ASP A 39 32.40 -2.82 0.51
CA ASP A 39 31.81 -1.55 0.84
C ASP A 39 30.67 -1.21 -0.12
N LEU A 40 29.61 -0.58 0.39
CA LEU A 40 28.53 -0.04 -0.42
C LEU A 40 29.01 1.21 -1.16
N THR A 41 28.59 1.37 -2.40
CA THR A 41 29.04 2.47 -3.27
C THR A 41 28.09 3.65 -3.27
N LEU A 42 26.80 3.40 -3.03
CA LEU A 42 25.72 4.40 -3.14
C LEU A 42 25.37 5.03 -1.80
N ALA A 43 25.68 4.35 -0.71
CA ALA A 43 25.48 4.81 0.66
C ALA A 43 26.69 4.43 1.52
N PRO A 44 26.95 5.12 2.63
CA PRO A 44 27.96 4.69 3.61
C PRO A 44 27.58 3.34 4.21
N GLY A 45 28.56 2.44 4.26
CA GLY A 45 28.36 1.13 4.88
C GLY A 45 29.04 -0.01 4.12
N HIS A 46 28.73 -1.22 4.54
CA HIS A 46 29.33 -2.44 3.97
C HIS A 46 28.35 -3.60 3.99
N ARG A 47 28.62 -4.58 3.15
CA ARG A 47 27.85 -5.80 3.07
C ARG A 47 28.74 -7.03 3.07
N SER A 48 28.36 -8.02 3.85
CA SER A 48 28.98 -9.34 3.88
C SER A 48 27.95 -10.37 3.39
N GLU A 49 28.35 -11.21 2.45
CA GLU A 49 27.52 -12.27 1.90
C GLU A 49 28.20 -13.63 2.09
N ALA A 50 27.44 -14.69 2.30
CA ALA A 50 27.92 -16.05 2.32
C ALA A 50 27.00 -16.98 1.52
N LEU A 51 27.60 -17.84 0.70
CA LEU A 51 26.90 -18.66 -0.30
C LEU A 51 26.05 -17.78 -1.26
N GLY A 52 26.67 -16.69 -1.77
CA GLY A 52 25.97 -15.64 -2.46
C GLY A 52 25.01 -14.90 -1.51
N PRO A 53 23.83 -14.47 -1.97
CA PRO A 53 22.86 -13.73 -1.16
C PRO A 53 21.98 -14.63 -0.28
N LEU A 54 22.26 -15.95 -0.19
CA LEU A 54 21.49 -16.85 0.70
C LEU A 54 21.70 -16.51 2.17
N PHE A 55 22.79 -15.82 2.48
CA PHE A 55 23.09 -15.34 3.81
C PHE A 55 23.81 -14.01 3.70
N TYR A 56 23.27 -12.93 4.27
CA TYR A 56 23.94 -11.65 4.24
C TYR A 56 23.72 -10.81 5.49
N SER A 57 24.74 -9.97 5.77
CA SER A 57 24.68 -8.90 6.74
C SER A 57 25.07 -7.60 6.06
N GLU A 58 24.25 -6.56 6.21
CA GLU A 58 24.43 -5.25 5.59
C GLU A 58 24.31 -4.14 6.63
N LEU A 59 25.23 -3.20 6.59
CA LEU A 59 25.10 -1.90 7.20
C LEU A 59 24.94 -0.88 6.08
N ASN A 60 23.84 -0.14 6.07
CA ASN A 60 23.53 0.87 5.07
C ASN A 60 23.06 2.14 5.79
N ASP A 61 23.92 3.15 5.83
CA ASP A 61 23.80 4.30 6.74
C ASP A 61 23.65 3.83 8.20
N SER A 62 22.52 4.11 8.84
CA SER A 62 22.19 3.68 10.21
C SER A 62 21.53 2.29 10.26
N GLN A 63 20.98 1.82 9.15
CA GLN A 63 20.22 0.57 9.09
C GLN A 63 21.14 -0.65 9.04
N ARG A 64 20.95 -1.56 9.98
CA ARG A 64 21.59 -2.88 10.00
C ARG A 64 20.59 -3.93 9.57
N THR A 65 20.94 -4.73 8.58
CA THR A 65 20.13 -5.82 8.07
C THR A 65 20.91 -7.12 8.19
N PHE A 66 20.24 -8.17 8.65
CA PHE A 66 20.71 -9.53 8.64
C PHE A 66 19.64 -10.40 7.98
N ALA A 67 20.02 -11.24 7.03
CA ALA A 67 19.04 -12.05 6.32
C ALA A 67 19.57 -13.41 5.90
N LEU A 68 18.65 -14.38 5.88
CA LEU A 68 18.76 -15.72 5.34
C LEU A 68 17.60 -15.95 4.35
N PRO A 69 17.64 -15.29 3.18
CA PRO A 69 16.56 -15.39 2.20
C PRO A 69 16.24 -16.82 1.75
N PRO A 70 14.98 -17.22 1.59
CA PRO A 70 13.76 -16.47 1.89
C PRO A 70 13.19 -16.72 3.30
N LEU A 71 13.99 -17.37 4.19
CA LEU A 71 13.50 -17.93 5.44
C LEU A 71 13.37 -16.91 6.56
N PHE A 72 14.35 -16.00 6.67
CA PHE A 72 14.41 -15.06 7.78
C PHE A 72 15.12 -13.77 7.38
N SER A 73 14.64 -12.65 7.89
CA SER A 73 15.37 -11.40 7.88
C SER A 73 15.09 -10.57 9.14
N TRP A 74 16.06 -9.76 9.50
CA TRP A 74 16.03 -8.81 10.59
C TRP A 74 16.66 -7.51 10.12
N ALA A 75 15.93 -6.44 10.20
CA ALA A 75 16.40 -5.10 9.88
C ALA A 75 16.15 -4.18 11.06
N ARG A 76 17.15 -3.40 11.45
CA ARG A 76 17.07 -2.43 12.55
C ARG A 76 17.70 -1.12 12.13
N ASP A 77 16.99 -0.04 12.34
CA ASP A 77 17.46 1.32 12.15
C ASP A 77 17.41 2.06 13.48
N PRO A 78 18.58 2.29 14.13
CA PRO A 78 18.65 3.01 15.41
C PRO A 78 18.25 4.49 15.30
N GLU A 79 18.48 5.15 14.15
CA GLU A 79 18.12 6.57 13.97
C GLU A 79 16.61 6.76 13.80
N ALA A 80 15.98 5.86 13.08
CA ALA A 80 14.52 5.83 12.93
C ALA A 80 13.80 5.12 14.11
N ASP A 81 14.55 4.57 15.08
CA ASP A 81 14.06 3.69 16.15
C ASP A 81 13.09 2.63 15.63
N SER A 82 13.46 1.97 14.52
CA SER A 82 12.64 0.96 13.88
C SER A 82 13.32 -0.40 13.85
N GLU A 83 12.51 -1.45 13.90
CA GLU A 83 12.94 -2.84 13.84
C GLU A 83 11.91 -3.68 13.10
N GLU A 84 12.36 -4.43 12.10
CA GLU A 84 11.54 -5.32 11.29
C GLU A 84 12.12 -6.73 11.34
N ILE A 85 11.28 -7.74 11.56
CA ILE A 85 11.66 -9.15 11.50
C ILE A 85 10.65 -9.86 10.61
N ASP A 86 11.14 -10.57 9.59
CA ASP A 86 10.33 -11.41 8.74
C ASP A 86 10.77 -12.88 8.89
N PHE A 87 9.81 -13.76 8.98
CA PHE A 87 10.04 -15.21 8.90
C PHE A 87 9.17 -15.78 7.79
N CYS A 88 9.81 -16.32 6.74
CA CYS A 88 9.13 -16.79 5.52
C CYS A 88 8.06 -15.80 5.06
N TYR A 89 8.42 -14.51 4.90
CA TYR A 89 7.45 -13.46 4.56
C TYR A 89 6.44 -13.92 3.48
N PRO A 90 5.11 -13.73 3.64
CA PRO A 90 4.41 -13.00 4.70
C PRO A 90 3.86 -13.88 5.85
N VAL A 91 4.47 -15.04 6.11
CA VAL A 91 3.97 -15.98 7.12
C VAL A 91 3.98 -15.35 8.51
N MET A 92 5.12 -14.80 8.92
CA MET A 92 5.23 -14.06 10.17
C MET A 92 6.03 -12.78 9.97
N THR A 93 5.49 -11.68 10.46
CA THR A 93 6.17 -10.37 10.45
C THR A 93 6.11 -9.74 11.84
N TYR A 94 7.18 -9.06 12.20
CA TYR A 94 7.26 -8.19 13.37
C TYR A 94 7.77 -6.83 12.95
N ASP A 95 7.00 -5.81 13.25
CA ASP A 95 7.33 -4.41 13.02
C ASP A 95 7.35 -3.66 14.33
N ARG A 96 8.39 -2.90 14.60
CA ARG A 96 8.48 -1.95 15.71
C ARG A 96 8.89 -0.58 15.19
N TYR A 97 8.23 0.45 15.68
CA TYR A 97 8.60 1.84 15.46
C TYR A 97 8.44 2.61 16.77
N GLY A 98 9.54 3.09 17.31
CA GLY A 98 9.59 3.63 18.65
C GLY A 98 9.16 2.57 19.68
N SER A 99 8.20 2.95 20.49
CA SER A 99 7.59 2.06 21.51
C SER A 99 6.44 1.20 20.96
N GLN A 100 5.94 1.49 19.77
CA GLN A 100 4.86 0.72 19.15
C GLN A 100 5.39 -0.51 18.43
N TYR A 101 4.71 -1.65 18.60
CA TYR A 101 5.09 -2.88 17.95
C TYR A 101 3.87 -3.65 17.44
N ARG A 102 4.10 -4.49 16.40
CA ARG A 102 3.10 -5.37 15.82
C ARG A 102 3.72 -6.70 15.40
N TRP A 103 3.14 -7.77 15.89
CA TRP A 103 3.34 -9.13 15.39
C TRP A 103 2.17 -9.51 14.50
N GLN A 104 2.44 -10.13 13.34
CA GLN A 104 1.43 -10.67 12.45
C GLN A 104 1.79 -12.08 12.04
N PHE A 105 0.80 -12.95 11.97
CA PHE A 105 0.93 -14.32 11.51
C PHE A 105 -0.14 -14.59 10.45
N PHE A 106 0.25 -14.88 9.21
CA PHE A 106 -0.63 -14.97 8.04
C PHE A 106 -1.61 -13.79 7.89
N GLN A 107 -1.31 -12.66 8.47
CA GLN A 107 -2.23 -11.49 8.57
C GLN A 107 -3.60 -11.78 9.25
N LEU A 108 -3.85 -13.03 9.63
CA LEU A 108 -5.07 -13.47 10.33
C LEU A 108 -4.95 -13.31 11.85
N PHE A 109 -3.75 -13.52 12.35
CA PHE A 109 -3.42 -13.39 13.75
C PHE A 109 -2.50 -12.19 13.93
N SER A 110 -2.87 -11.25 14.80
CA SER A 110 -2.02 -10.11 15.09
C SER A 110 -2.04 -9.72 16.56
N PHE A 111 -0.87 -9.33 17.04
CA PHE A 111 -0.67 -8.76 18.36
C PHE A 111 0.09 -7.44 18.22
N ALA A 112 -0.51 -6.35 18.65
CA ALA A 112 0.09 -5.02 18.55
C ALA A 112 -0.01 -4.31 19.89
N GLY A 113 1.01 -3.54 20.25
CA GLY A 113 1.05 -2.82 21.51
C GLY A 113 2.00 -1.64 21.51
N GLY A 114 2.01 -0.94 22.63
CA GLY A 114 2.83 0.22 22.90
C GLY A 114 2.03 1.50 23.15
N PRO A 115 2.65 2.55 23.73
CA PRO A 115 2.04 3.84 23.95
C PRO A 115 1.64 4.49 22.62
N THR A 116 0.50 5.17 22.62
CA THR A 116 0.01 5.98 21.51
C THR A 116 0.52 7.42 21.63
N GLN A 117 0.22 8.27 20.66
CA GLN A 117 0.53 9.71 20.72
C GLN A 117 -0.01 10.41 21.97
N ASP A 118 -1.10 9.90 22.55
CA ASP A 118 -1.71 10.42 23.77
C ASP A 118 -1.14 9.76 25.05
N GLU A 119 0.06 9.15 24.97
CA GLU A 119 0.75 8.43 26.06
C GLU A 119 -0.05 7.26 26.68
N THR A 120 -1.16 6.88 26.06
CA THR A 120 -1.96 5.73 26.52
C THR A 120 -1.39 4.42 26.02
N GLU A 121 -1.00 3.52 26.91
CA GLU A 121 -0.64 2.17 26.52
C GLU A 121 -1.86 1.44 25.94
N ARG A 122 -1.64 0.82 24.78
CA ARG A 122 -2.70 0.12 24.08
C ARG A 122 -2.19 -1.20 23.51
N ASN A 123 -2.73 -2.29 24.02
CA ASN A 123 -2.44 -3.65 23.57
C ASN A 123 -3.64 -4.23 22.83
N ARG A 124 -3.42 -4.68 21.59
CA ARG A 124 -4.45 -5.27 20.73
C ARG A 124 -4.09 -6.69 20.37
N PHE A 125 -5.05 -7.56 20.50
CA PHE A 125 -4.99 -8.92 20.03
C PHE A 125 -6.12 -9.18 19.04
N THR A 126 -5.81 -9.75 17.87
CA THR A 126 -6.80 -10.05 16.84
C THR A 126 -6.54 -11.44 16.27
N LEU A 127 -7.56 -12.29 16.28
CA LEU A 127 -7.64 -13.53 15.53
C LEU A 127 -8.82 -13.39 14.55
N PHE A 128 -8.50 -12.88 13.36
CA PHE A 128 -9.52 -12.58 12.36
C PHE A 128 -10.10 -13.87 11.73
N PRO A 129 -11.43 -13.96 11.54
CA PRO A 129 -12.46 -13.00 11.93
C PRO A 129 -13.07 -13.22 13.33
N LEU A 130 -12.55 -14.17 14.13
CA LEU A 130 -13.23 -14.75 15.27
C LEU A 130 -13.10 -13.94 16.58
N TYR A 131 -11.91 -13.45 16.89
CA TYR A 131 -11.64 -12.84 18.19
C TYR A 131 -10.91 -11.51 18.11
N PHE A 132 -11.40 -10.53 18.86
CA PHE A 132 -10.83 -9.19 18.93
C PHE A 132 -10.76 -8.74 20.38
N GLN A 133 -9.60 -8.26 20.79
CA GLN A 133 -9.40 -7.74 22.14
C GLN A 133 -8.54 -6.48 22.10
N GLN A 134 -8.88 -5.50 22.92
CA GLN A 134 -8.04 -4.35 23.22
C GLN A 134 -8.00 -4.12 24.73
N ARG A 135 -6.82 -3.87 25.23
CA ARG A 135 -6.56 -3.41 26.59
C ARG A 135 -5.75 -2.12 26.53
N SER A 136 -6.19 -1.12 27.22
CA SER A 136 -5.61 0.21 27.30
C SER A 136 -5.52 0.67 28.75
N SER A 137 -4.62 1.59 29.04
CA SER A 137 -4.58 2.31 30.31
C SER A 137 -5.85 3.12 30.55
N ASP A 138 -6.54 3.55 29.48
CA ASP A 138 -7.89 4.11 29.55
C ASP A 138 -8.94 2.98 29.47
N PRO A 139 -9.66 2.69 30.58
CA PRO A 139 -10.70 1.65 30.61
C PRO A 139 -11.81 1.86 29.58
N ALA A 140 -12.10 3.12 29.20
CA ALA A 140 -13.13 3.43 28.23
C ALA A 140 -12.83 2.88 26.82
N GLN A 141 -11.57 2.62 26.52
CA GLN A 141 -11.13 2.06 25.24
C GLN A 141 -11.03 0.53 25.22
N ASN A 142 -11.24 -0.11 26.37
CA ASN A 142 -11.18 -1.57 26.48
C ASN A 142 -12.37 -2.23 25.78
N TYR A 143 -12.09 -3.31 25.07
CA TYR A 143 -13.13 -4.15 24.50
C TYR A 143 -12.67 -5.60 24.34
N THR A 144 -13.66 -6.48 24.22
CA THR A 144 -13.48 -7.89 23.88
C THR A 144 -14.64 -8.33 23.02
N ALA A 145 -14.37 -9.08 21.96
CA ALA A 145 -15.38 -9.60 21.06
C ALA A 145 -15.00 -11.00 20.57
N LEU A 146 -15.90 -11.94 20.72
CA LEU A 146 -15.80 -13.30 20.20
C LEU A 146 -16.98 -13.53 19.22
N LEU A 147 -16.67 -13.42 17.92
CA LEU A 147 -17.69 -13.64 16.88
C LEU A 147 -17.96 -15.13 16.71
N PRO A 148 -19.23 -15.51 16.51
CA PRO A 148 -20.42 -14.66 16.49
C PRO A 148 -21.11 -14.53 17.87
N ILE A 149 -20.51 -15.00 18.97
CA ILE A 149 -21.18 -15.26 20.25
C ILE A 149 -21.53 -13.97 20.98
N TYR A 150 -20.51 -13.18 21.34
CA TYR A 150 -20.68 -11.98 22.14
C TYR A 150 -19.51 -11.02 21.94
N GLY A 151 -19.79 -9.73 21.87
CA GLY A 151 -18.72 -8.77 21.79
C GLY A 151 -19.13 -7.31 21.82
N HIS A 152 -18.17 -6.49 22.24
CA HIS A 152 -18.22 -5.06 22.13
C HIS A 152 -16.93 -4.61 21.44
N LEU A 153 -17.04 -4.01 20.26
CA LEU A 153 -15.92 -3.45 19.50
C LEU A 153 -15.99 -1.93 19.53
N LYS A 154 -14.85 -1.26 19.67
CA LYS A 154 -14.74 0.20 19.65
C LYS A 154 -13.77 0.63 18.56
N ASN A 155 -14.14 1.67 17.78
CA ASN A 155 -13.36 2.20 16.67
C ASN A 155 -12.91 1.12 15.66
N ARG A 156 -13.83 0.21 15.32
CA ARG A 156 -13.62 -0.90 14.39
C ARG A 156 -14.76 -0.99 13.38
N LEU A 157 -14.49 -1.60 12.22
CA LEU A 157 -15.47 -1.82 11.16
C LEU A 157 -16.15 -0.52 10.68
N PHE A 158 -15.41 0.60 10.64
CA PHE A 158 -15.90 1.94 10.27
C PHE A 158 -17.06 2.44 11.16
N ARG A 159 -17.15 1.94 12.40
CA ARG A 159 -18.08 2.34 13.44
C ARG A 159 -17.33 2.73 14.70
N ASP A 160 -17.95 3.64 15.47
CA ASP A 160 -17.39 4.05 16.75
C ASP A 160 -17.56 2.94 17.79
N GLU A 161 -18.74 2.29 17.77
CA GLU A 161 -19.01 1.12 18.59
C GLU A 161 -19.84 0.09 17.84
N VAL A 162 -19.57 -1.19 18.09
CA VAL A 162 -20.38 -2.33 17.63
C VAL A 162 -20.51 -3.30 18.78
N PHE A 163 -21.73 -3.49 19.25
CA PHE A 163 -22.08 -4.48 20.26
C PHE A 163 -22.92 -5.60 19.61
N PHE A 164 -22.66 -6.84 19.93
CA PHE A 164 -23.43 -7.95 19.39
C PHE A 164 -23.58 -9.10 20.40
N VAL A 165 -24.68 -9.80 20.27
CA VAL A 165 -25.01 -11.01 21.04
C VAL A 165 -25.54 -12.05 20.07
N MET A 166 -24.88 -13.21 20.02
CA MET A 166 -25.23 -14.34 19.13
C MET A 166 -25.51 -13.87 17.71
N MET A 167 -24.56 -13.12 17.11
CA MET A 167 -24.72 -12.62 15.73
C MET A 167 -25.13 -13.77 14.79
N PRO A 168 -26.22 -13.64 13.99
CA PRO A 168 -26.87 -12.37 13.61
C PRO A 168 -28.10 -11.97 14.47
N LEU A 169 -28.35 -12.59 15.63
CA LEU A 169 -29.59 -12.34 16.39
C LEU A 169 -29.73 -10.90 16.87
N TYR A 170 -28.66 -10.34 17.45
CA TYR A 170 -28.64 -8.93 17.85
C TYR A 170 -27.30 -8.27 17.56
N VAL A 171 -27.35 -7.12 16.86
CA VAL A 171 -26.19 -6.27 16.60
C VAL A 171 -26.58 -4.81 16.73
N GLN A 172 -25.99 -4.12 17.69
CA GLN A 172 -26.09 -2.66 17.83
C GLN A 172 -24.82 -2.02 17.28
N SER A 173 -24.96 -1.00 16.45
CA SER A 173 -23.83 -0.22 15.98
C SER A 173 -24.07 1.27 16.19
N ARG A 174 -23.01 1.99 16.62
CA ARG A 174 -23.04 3.44 16.76
C ARG A 174 -22.03 4.09 15.81
N LYS A 175 -22.48 5.13 15.15
CA LYS A 175 -21.60 6.00 14.37
C LYS A 175 -21.96 7.45 14.67
N LYS A 176 -21.04 8.16 15.33
CA LYS A 176 -21.30 9.47 15.89
C LYS A 176 -22.52 9.38 16.86
N ASP A 177 -23.52 10.19 16.64
CA ASP A 177 -24.71 10.27 17.48
C ASP A 177 -25.87 9.38 17.01
N VAL A 178 -25.66 8.58 15.95
CA VAL A 178 -26.66 7.65 15.42
C VAL A 178 -26.40 6.23 15.89
N VAL A 179 -27.41 5.64 16.52
CA VAL A 179 -27.45 4.24 16.96
C VAL A 179 -28.32 3.44 16.01
N THR A 180 -27.87 2.24 15.66
CA THR A 180 -28.62 1.28 14.84
C THR A 180 -28.70 -0.04 15.60
N ASP A 181 -29.88 -0.45 16.00
CA ASP A 181 -30.20 -1.74 16.60
C ASP A 181 -30.69 -2.70 15.54
N ASN A 182 -30.00 -3.81 15.32
CA ASN A 182 -30.37 -4.84 14.35
C ASN A 182 -30.79 -6.10 15.10
N PHE A 183 -31.94 -6.60 14.75
CA PHE A 183 -32.51 -7.86 15.25
C PHE A 183 -32.61 -8.85 14.11
N VAL A 184 -31.99 -10.00 14.28
CA VAL A 184 -31.86 -11.03 13.23
C VAL A 184 -31.35 -10.41 11.93
N TYR A 185 -30.12 -9.81 12.02
CA TYR A 185 -29.50 -9.12 10.87
C TYR A 185 -29.51 -9.99 9.62
N PRO A 186 -29.91 -9.44 8.45
CA PRO A 186 -30.22 -8.03 8.18
C PRO A 186 -31.73 -7.68 8.22
N PHE A 187 -32.58 -8.52 8.78
CA PHE A 187 -34.04 -8.43 8.56
C PHE A 187 -34.71 -7.27 9.25
N PHE A 188 -34.45 -7.06 10.53
CA PHE A 188 -35.11 -5.98 11.26
C PHE A 188 -34.09 -5.04 11.90
N HIS A 189 -34.23 -3.75 11.65
CA HIS A 189 -33.45 -2.76 12.38
C HIS A 189 -34.23 -1.49 12.74
N LEU A 190 -33.80 -0.89 13.84
CA LEU A 190 -34.22 0.43 14.32
C LEU A 190 -33.01 1.37 14.29
N ARG A 191 -33.23 2.60 13.85
CA ARG A 191 -32.19 3.63 13.82
C ARG A 191 -32.71 4.89 14.51
N HIS A 192 -31.89 5.47 15.40
CA HIS A 192 -32.26 6.68 16.12
C HIS A 192 -31.02 7.52 16.47
N GLY A 193 -31.25 8.83 16.67
CA GLY A 193 -30.21 9.78 17.12
C GLY A 193 -29.85 10.83 16.06
N ASP A 194 -29.39 11.99 16.50
CA ASP A 194 -29.06 13.16 15.66
C ASP A 194 -30.22 13.58 14.74
N GLY A 195 -31.43 13.64 15.29
CA GLY A 195 -32.63 13.95 14.51
C GLY A 195 -33.04 12.88 13.48
N LEU A 196 -32.47 11.68 13.58
CA LEU A 196 -32.77 10.55 12.70
C LEU A 196 -33.64 9.56 13.44
N GLU A 197 -34.73 9.16 12.79
CA GLU A 197 -35.60 8.05 13.18
C GLU A 197 -35.84 7.15 11.96
N GLY A 198 -35.64 5.85 12.14
CA GLY A 198 -35.80 4.90 11.04
C GLY A 198 -36.05 3.49 11.54
N TRP A 199 -36.77 2.74 10.75
CA TRP A 199 -37.00 1.32 10.95
C TRP A 199 -37.09 0.58 9.63
N GLN A 200 -36.73 -0.67 9.62
CA GLN A 200 -36.99 -1.54 8.46
C GLN A 200 -37.27 -2.96 8.87
N PHE A 201 -38.10 -3.60 8.06
CA PHE A 201 -38.30 -5.04 8.02
C PHE A 201 -37.90 -5.53 6.61
N TRP A 202 -36.62 -5.75 6.46
CA TRP A 202 -36.03 -6.12 5.17
C TRP A 202 -36.36 -7.57 4.79
N PRO A 203 -36.67 -7.88 3.54
CA PRO A 203 -36.72 -6.96 2.37
C PRO A 203 -38.09 -6.32 2.11
N LEU A 204 -39.04 -6.41 3.06
CA LEU A 204 -40.44 -6.05 2.80
C LEU A 204 -40.69 -4.54 2.79
N VAL A 205 -40.31 -3.84 3.86
CA VAL A 205 -40.56 -2.40 3.99
C VAL A 205 -39.56 -1.75 4.94
N GLY A 206 -39.26 -0.49 4.69
CA GLY A 206 -38.46 0.32 5.59
C GLY A 206 -38.68 1.81 5.34
N HIS A 207 -38.67 2.56 6.42
CA HIS A 207 -38.79 4.00 6.41
C HIS A 207 -37.72 4.63 7.31
N GLU A 208 -37.13 5.72 6.83
CA GLU A 208 -36.12 6.49 7.57
C GLU A 208 -36.34 7.97 7.31
N HIS A 209 -36.39 8.74 8.37
CA HIS A 209 -36.51 10.18 8.34
C HIS A 209 -35.38 10.80 9.19
N LYS A 210 -34.74 11.82 8.65
CA LYS A 210 -33.75 12.63 9.37
C LYS A 210 -34.10 14.10 9.22
N GLU A 211 -34.20 14.77 10.34
CA GLU A 211 -34.35 16.23 10.41
C GLU A 211 -33.05 16.95 10.03
N ILE A 212 -33.16 18.22 9.71
CA ILE A 212 -32.01 19.10 9.54
C ILE A 212 -31.42 19.37 10.93
N THR A 213 -30.15 19.03 11.12
CA THR A 213 -29.45 19.27 12.40
C THR A 213 -28.24 20.16 12.18
N THR A 214 -27.73 20.75 13.28
CA THR A 214 -26.49 21.55 13.23
C THR A 214 -25.43 20.88 14.08
N ARG A 215 -24.18 20.97 13.63
CA ARG A 215 -23.04 20.43 14.33
C ARG A 215 -21.88 21.40 14.34
N THR A 216 -21.22 21.54 15.47
CA THR A 216 -19.96 22.29 15.54
C THR A 216 -18.81 21.39 15.12
N ASN A 217 -18.01 21.79 14.15
CA ASN A 217 -16.82 21.07 13.70
C ASN A 217 -15.63 21.32 14.65
N GLY A 218 -14.50 20.66 14.41
CA GLY A 218 -13.28 20.81 15.20
C GLY A 218 -12.62 22.19 15.15
N PHE A 219 -13.08 23.07 14.25
CA PHE A 219 -12.64 24.47 14.10
C PHE A 219 -13.62 25.48 14.73
N ASN A 220 -14.61 25.00 15.48
CA ASN A 220 -15.71 25.78 16.05
C ASN A 220 -16.69 26.40 15.03
N ASP A 221 -16.69 25.95 13.77
CA ASP A 221 -17.69 26.39 12.80
C ASP A 221 -18.96 25.53 12.94
N VAL A 222 -20.12 26.18 12.81
CA VAL A 222 -21.42 25.50 12.82
C VAL A 222 -21.75 25.02 11.42
N GLU A 223 -21.74 23.73 11.21
CA GLU A 223 -22.13 23.09 9.95
C GLU A 223 -23.59 22.62 10.02
N THR A 224 -24.38 22.93 9.01
CA THR A 224 -25.75 22.41 8.86
C THR A 224 -25.65 21.03 8.20
N ILE A 225 -26.17 20.01 8.89
CA ILE A 225 -26.29 18.66 8.37
C ILE A 225 -27.66 18.50 7.75
N PRO A 226 -27.75 18.30 6.42
CA PRO A 226 -29.04 18.21 5.73
C PRO A 226 -29.82 16.97 6.16
N GLY A 227 -31.13 17.09 6.12
CA GLY A 227 -32.07 16.00 6.38
C GLY A 227 -32.21 15.05 5.21
N HIS A 228 -32.90 13.94 5.45
CA HIS A 228 -33.31 13.02 4.39
C HIS A 228 -34.57 12.23 4.78
N GLU A 229 -35.25 11.75 3.77
CA GLU A 229 -36.36 10.83 3.91
C GLU A 229 -36.18 9.65 2.95
N ARG A 230 -36.38 8.43 3.41
CA ARG A 230 -36.22 7.22 2.61
C ARG A 230 -37.32 6.23 2.92
N LEU A 231 -37.86 5.63 1.86
CA LEU A 231 -38.88 4.59 1.92
C LEU A 231 -38.52 3.50 0.92
N PHE A 232 -38.67 2.25 1.30
CA PHE A 232 -38.71 1.16 0.33
C PHE A 232 -39.85 0.18 0.63
N VAL A 233 -40.34 -0.45 -0.41
CA VAL A 233 -41.35 -1.52 -0.34
C VAL A 233 -40.88 -2.67 -1.24
N LEU A 234 -40.81 -3.87 -0.69
CA LEU A 234 -40.36 -5.08 -1.38
C LEU A 234 -39.00 -4.85 -2.07
N TRP A 235 -37.98 -4.43 -1.26
CA TRP A 235 -36.65 -4.15 -1.78
C TRP A 235 -36.12 -5.26 -2.70
N PRO A 236 -35.60 -4.93 -3.89
CA PRO A 236 -35.36 -3.60 -4.47
C PRO A 236 -36.48 -3.14 -5.44
N LEU A 237 -37.70 -3.68 -5.35
CA LEU A 237 -38.76 -3.42 -6.33
C LEU A 237 -39.24 -1.97 -6.29
N PHE A 238 -39.38 -1.37 -5.12
CA PHE A 238 -39.76 0.04 -5.01
C PHE A 238 -38.92 0.75 -3.95
N MET A 239 -38.33 1.86 -4.33
CA MET A 239 -37.52 2.72 -3.45
C MET A 239 -37.80 4.18 -3.78
N GLN A 240 -37.98 4.99 -2.74
CA GLN A 240 -38.09 6.43 -2.85
C GLN A 240 -37.19 7.07 -1.79
N ALA A 241 -36.44 8.09 -2.18
CA ALA A 241 -35.57 8.82 -1.26
C ALA A 241 -35.52 10.31 -1.64
N THR A 242 -35.53 11.17 -0.62
CA THR A 242 -35.17 12.57 -0.75
C THR A 242 -33.99 12.80 0.18
N THR A 243 -32.84 13.22 -0.32
CA THR A 243 -31.63 13.46 0.45
C THR A 243 -31.16 14.89 0.25
N GLY A 244 -30.43 15.43 1.22
CA GLY A 244 -29.98 16.81 1.15
C GLY A 244 -31.08 17.83 1.42
N ILE A 245 -32.10 17.48 2.19
CA ILE A 245 -33.18 18.39 2.58
C ILE A 245 -32.56 19.56 3.38
N GLY A 246 -32.82 20.80 2.94
CA GLY A 246 -32.22 22.00 3.53
C GLY A 246 -30.86 22.40 2.98
N SER A 247 -30.29 21.62 2.02
CA SER A 247 -29.10 22.02 1.26
C SER A 247 -29.47 22.74 -0.05
N GLU A 248 -28.48 23.36 -0.69
CA GLU A 248 -28.63 23.97 -2.02
C GLU A 248 -28.96 23.01 -3.14
N ASN A 249 -28.64 21.72 -2.93
CA ASN A 249 -28.80 20.66 -3.94
C ASN A 249 -29.55 19.43 -3.39
N PRO A 250 -30.84 19.54 -3.04
CA PRO A 250 -31.65 18.40 -2.61
C PRO A 250 -31.81 17.42 -3.77
N LEU A 251 -31.60 16.13 -3.48
CA LEU A 251 -31.72 15.03 -4.45
C LEU A 251 -32.97 14.22 -4.16
N TRP A 252 -33.89 14.20 -5.09
CA TRP A 252 -35.03 13.26 -5.11
C TRP A 252 -34.69 12.04 -5.97
N GLN A 253 -34.97 10.85 -5.46
CA GLN A 253 -34.75 9.58 -6.13
C GLN A 253 -36.01 8.71 -6.03
N GLN A 254 -36.34 8.06 -7.13
CA GLN A 254 -37.37 7.01 -7.17
C GLN A 254 -36.87 5.88 -8.07
N ALA A 255 -36.98 4.66 -7.58
CA ALA A 255 -36.56 3.47 -8.32
C ALA A 255 -37.57 2.33 -8.17
N SER A 256 -37.78 1.60 -9.26
CA SER A 256 -38.51 0.33 -9.30
C SER A 256 -37.67 -0.63 -10.13
N LEU A 257 -36.80 -1.37 -9.46
CA LEU A 257 -35.87 -2.25 -10.15
C LEU A 257 -36.52 -3.57 -10.54
N PRO A 258 -36.23 -4.08 -11.75
CA PRO A 258 -35.28 -3.58 -12.73
C PRO A 258 -35.84 -2.57 -13.74
N LEU A 259 -37.07 -2.06 -13.54
CA LEU A 259 -37.74 -1.27 -14.57
C LEU A 259 -37.15 0.11 -14.76
N TYR A 260 -37.00 0.89 -13.69
CA TYR A 260 -36.48 2.27 -13.78
C TYR A 260 -35.79 2.74 -12.49
N ASN A 261 -34.95 3.76 -12.64
CA ASN A 261 -34.39 4.58 -11.56
C ASN A 261 -34.28 6.02 -12.01
N PHE A 262 -34.94 6.93 -11.30
CA PHE A 262 -34.92 8.36 -11.53
C PHE A 262 -34.23 9.06 -10.38
N GLN A 263 -33.34 10.01 -10.70
CA GLN A 263 -32.74 10.92 -9.74
C GLN A 263 -32.87 12.34 -10.29
N ARG A 264 -33.34 13.26 -9.46
CA ARG A 264 -33.54 14.66 -9.84
C ARG A 264 -32.97 15.57 -8.76
N SER A 265 -32.15 16.51 -9.17
CA SER A 265 -31.67 17.59 -8.32
C SER A 265 -31.49 18.89 -9.12
N PRO A 266 -31.36 20.05 -8.48
CA PRO A 266 -31.07 21.30 -9.18
C PRO A 266 -29.82 21.22 -10.08
N GLN A 267 -28.84 20.43 -9.71
CA GLN A 267 -27.57 20.32 -10.42
C GLN A 267 -27.50 19.13 -11.38
N ARG A 268 -28.27 18.04 -11.16
CA ARG A 268 -28.13 16.82 -11.94
C ARG A 268 -29.42 16.03 -12.06
N ASP A 269 -29.72 15.58 -13.27
CA ASP A 269 -30.77 14.61 -13.55
C ASP A 269 -30.15 13.29 -14.04
N LEU A 270 -30.70 12.18 -13.56
CA LEU A 270 -30.37 10.84 -14.01
C LEU A 270 -31.67 10.06 -14.25
N THR A 271 -31.74 9.41 -15.38
CA THR A 271 -32.87 8.51 -15.75
C THR A 271 -32.29 7.20 -16.22
N THR A 272 -32.61 6.10 -15.55
CA THR A 272 -32.27 4.76 -16.01
C THR A 272 -33.55 3.99 -16.32
N VAL A 273 -33.59 3.30 -17.44
CA VAL A 273 -34.66 2.42 -17.84
C VAL A 273 -34.11 1.02 -18.10
N ILE A 274 -34.81 0.01 -17.67
CA ILE A 274 -34.35 -1.40 -17.67
C ILE A 274 -32.96 -1.46 -17.01
N TRP A 275 -32.96 -1.08 -15.74
CA TRP A 275 -31.74 -1.00 -14.93
C TRP A 275 -30.92 -2.29 -14.96
N PRO A 276 -29.59 -2.21 -15.18
CA PRO A 276 -28.76 -0.99 -15.31
C PRO A 276 -28.48 -0.56 -16.76
N PHE A 277 -29.23 -1.04 -17.75
CA PHE A 277 -28.81 -1.05 -19.15
C PHE A 277 -28.87 0.30 -19.86
N PHE A 278 -29.92 1.11 -19.66
CA PHE A 278 -30.08 2.36 -20.40
C PHE A 278 -30.17 3.54 -19.43
N THR A 279 -29.17 4.41 -19.48
CA THR A 279 -29.08 5.57 -18.58
C THR A 279 -28.85 6.87 -19.35
N TRP A 280 -29.56 7.92 -18.97
CA TRP A 280 -29.37 9.29 -19.42
C TRP A 280 -29.03 10.15 -18.22
N ILE A 281 -28.00 10.97 -18.35
CA ILE A 281 -27.54 11.90 -17.33
C ILE A 281 -27.45 13.30 -17.95
N ASP A 282 -27.99 14.30 -17.28
CA ASP A 282 -27.78 15.72 -17.53
C ASP A 282 -27.18 16.36 -16.27
N ASP A 283 -25.90 16.63 -16.29
CA ASP A 283 -25.16 17.20 -15.16
C ASP A 283 -24.88 18.67 -15.47
N ARG A 284 -25.69 19.55 -14.86
CA ARG A 284 -25.64 21.00 -15.05
C ARG A 284 -24.47 21.64 -14.32
N GLU A 285 -24.07 21.09 -13.18
CA GLU A 285 -22.92 21.55 -12.40
C GLU A 285 -21.61 21.31 -13.16
N LYS A 286 -21.41 20.08 -13.64
CA LYS A 286 -20.21 19.70 -14.40
C LYS A 286 -20.36 19.95 -15.89
N LYS A 287 -21.50 20.47 -16.35
CA LYS A 287 -21.78 20.85 -17.73
C LYS A 287 -21.52 19.73 -18.74
N TYR A 288 -22.15 18.55 -18.54
CA TYR A 288 -22.10 17.47 -19.52
C TYR A 288 -23.43 16.70 -19.58
N ARG A 289 -23.64 16.05 -20.73
CA ARG A 289 -24.70 15.07 -20.92
C ARG A 289 -24.10 13.71 -21.26
N GLU A 290 -24.67 12.66 -20.70
CA GLU A 290 -24.22 11.30 -20.90
C GLU A 290 -25.37 10.36 -21.24
N TRP A 291 -25.10 9.47 -22.16
CA TRP A 291 -25.96 8.37 -22.53
C TRP A 291 -25.20 7.06 -22.39
N GLU A 292 -25.78 6.10 -21.71
CA GLU A 292 -25.26 4.74 -21.54
C GLU A 292 -26.30 3.77 -22.08
N GLY A 293 -25.89 2.87 -22.96
CA GLY A 293 -26.83 1.87 -23.43
C GLY A 293 -26.37 1.03 -24.61
N PRO A 294 -26.35 -0.31 -24.48
CA PRO A 294 -26.52 -1.07 -23.21
C PRO A 294 -25.28 -1.01 -22.34
N TRP A 295 -25.45 -0.70 -21.06
CA TRP A 295 -24.35 -0.75 -20.07
C TRP A 295 -23.90 -2.20 -19.84
N PRO A 296 -22.58 -2.50 -19.70
CA PRO A 296 -21.45 -1.57 -19.66
C PRO A 296 -20.81 -1.31 -21.04
N PHE A 297 -21.45 -1.71 -22.14
CA PHE A 297 -20.85 -1.79 -23.46
C PHE A 297 -20.70 -0.41 -24.13
N VAL A 298 -21.76 0.41 -24.11
CA VAL A 298 -21.75 1.70 -24.79
C VAL A 298 -21.97 2.83 -23.80
N VAL A 299 -21.08 3.83 -23.79
CA VAL A 299 -21.19 5.07 -23.02
C VAL A 299 -20.75 6.24 -23.89
N ILE A 300 -21.60 7.24 -24.03
CA ILE A 300 -21.31 8.48 -24.75
C ILE A 300 -21.60 9.66 -23.86
N ALA A 301 -20.59 10.42 -23.49
CA ALA A 301 -20.71 11.67 -22.74
C ALA A 301 -20.14 12.83 -23.55
N ARG A 302 -20.78 13.99 -23.47
CA ARG A 302 -20.33 15.21 -24.15
C ARG A 302 -20.57 16.42 -23.23
N GLY A 303 -19.54 17.24 -23.06
CA GLY A 303 -19.59 18.48 -22.29
C GLY A 303 -18.23 18.92 -21.78
N GLU A 304 -18.17 20.10 -21.17
CA GLU A 304 -16.92 20.66 -20.60
C GLU A 304 -16.37 19.80 -19.45
N GLY A 305 -17.25 19.30 -18.57
CA GLY A 305 -16.83 18.52 -17.40
C GLY A 305 -16.53 17.05 -17.68
N LYS A 306 -17.03 16.49 -18.79
CA LYS A 306 -16.77 15.09 -19.16
C LYS A 306 -17.02 14.87 -20.65
N THR A 307 -16.05 14.27 -21.32
CA THR A 307 -16.20 13.72 -22.67
C THR A 307 -15.83 12.24 -22.62
N THR A 308 -16.76 11.37 -23.03
CA THR A 308 -16.53 9.92 -23.05
C THR A 308 -17.09 9.34 -24.35
N THR A 309 -16.33 8.45 -24.97
CA THR A 309 -16.79 7.54 -26.00
C THR A 309 -16.29 6.15 -25.66
N ARG A 310 -17.19 5.23 -25.33
CA ARG A 310 -16.86 3.85 -24.96
C ARG A 310 -17.65 2.86 -25.78
N PHE A 311 -16.94 1.90 -26.33
CA PHE A 311 -17.50 0.66 -26.92
C PHE A 311 -16.71 -0.52 -26.33
N PHE A 312 -17.16 -0.99 -25.19
CA PHE A 312 -16.49 -2.10 -24.49
C PHE A 312 -16.75 -3.44 -25.22
N PRO A 313 -15.74 -4.32 -25.36
CA PRO A 313 -14.36 -4.21 -24.91
C PRO A 313 -13.40 -3.55 -25.91
N LEU A 314 -13.89 -2.99 -27.02
CA LEU A 314 -13.07 -2.53 -28.13
C LEU A 314 -12.24 -1.29 -27.78
N PHE A 315 -12.90 -0.23 -27.34
CA PHE A 315 -12.20 0.99 -26.95
C PHE A 315 -12.99 1.85 -25.97
N SER A 316 -12.30 2.72 -25.27
CA SER A 316 -12.84 3.82 -24.50
C SER A 316 -11.88 4.99 -24.50
N GLN A 317 -12.41 6.18 -24.67
CA GLN A 317 -11.73 7.45 -24.46
C GLN A 317 -12.60 8.26 -23.50
N ALA A 318 -12.09 8.51 -22.29
CA ALA A 318 -12.82 9.20 -21.25
C ALA A 318 -11.93 10.29 -20.67
N HIS A 319 -12.37 11.54 -20.85
CA HIS A 319 -11.64 12.74 -20.42
C HIS A 319 -12.50 13.60 -19.53
N THR A 320 -11.92 14.08 -18.44
CA THR A 320 -12.41 15.13 -17.57
C THR A 320 -11.29 16.17 -17.39
N PRO A 321 -11.52 17.33 -16.79
CA PRO A 321 -10.48 18.35 -16.58
C PRO A 321 -9.26 17.83 -15.81
N THR A 322 -9.44 16.83 -14.95
CA THR A 322 -8.36 16.30 -14.08
C THR A 322 -7.98 14.87 -14.37
N LEU A 323 -8.78 14.12 -15.15
CA LEU A 323 -8.57 12.68 -15.37
C LEU A 323 -8.76 12.32 -16.84
N GLU A 324 -7.83 11.52 -17.38
CA GLU A 324 -7.93 10.85 -18.66
C GLU A 324 -7.88 9.33 -18.43
N SER A 325 -8.75 8.57 -19.11
CA SER A 325 -8.76 7.11 -19.00
C SER A 325 -9.16 6.49 -20.33
N ASP A 326 -8.17 5.98 -21.03
CA ASP A 326 -8.34 5.39 -22.34
C ASP A 326 -7.98 3.92 -22.33
N PHE A 327 -8.71 3.11 -23.10
CA PHE A 327 -8.30 1.74 -23.38
C PHE A 327 -8.64 1.36 -24.82
N TYR A 328 -7.85 0.42 -25.36
CA TYR A 328 -8.07 -0.21 -26.67
C TYR A 328 -7.95 -1.72 -26.53
N LEU A 329 -8.96 -2.44 -27.07
CA LEU A 329 -9.07 -3.90 -26.95
C LEU A 329 -8.82 -4.39 -25.53
N TRP A 330 -9.66 -3.89 -24.59
CA TRP A 330 -9.49 -4.27 -23.18
C TRP A 330 -9.37 -5.80 -23.02
N PRO A 331 -8.35 -6.31 -22.31
CA PRO A 331 -7.37 -5.63 -21.44
C PRO A 331 -6.00 -5.34 -22.10
N VAL A 332 -5.92 -5.34 -23.43
CA VAL A 332 -4.63 -5.26 -24.14
C VAL A 332 -3.91 -3.95 -23.83
N TYR A 333 -4.57 -2.81 -24.00
CA TYR A 333 -3.96 -1.50 -23.73
C TYR A 333 -4.85 -0.65 -22.84
N LYS A 334 -4.25 -0.03 -21.80
CA LYS A 334 -4.92 0.95 -20.94
C LYS A 334 -3.97 2.09 -20.58
N PHE A 335 -4.45 3.32 -20.79
CA PHE A 335 -3.79 4.56 -20.38
C PHE A 335 -4.63 5.28 -19.34
N ASN A 336 -3.98 5.82 -18.32
CA ASN A 336 -4.61 6.69 -17.33
C ASN A 336 -3.70 7.89 -17.04
N ARG A 337 -4.28 9.09 -16.95
CA ARG A 337 -3.60 10.29 -16.45
C ARG A 337 -4.46 10.96 -15.40
N ALA A 338 -3.85 11.35 -14.29
CA ALA A 338 -4.42 12.20 -13.26
C ALA A 338 -3.57 13.47 -13.17
N HIS A 339 -4.19 14.61 -13.44
CA HIS A 339 -3.54 15.91 -13.40
C HIS A 339 -4.25 16.76 -12.33
N ILE A 340 -3.67 16.82 -11.13
CA ILE A 340 -4.15 17.56 -9.98
C ILE A 340 -2.95 18.25 -9.38
N ASP A 341 -2.83 19.57 -9.58
CA ASP A 341 -1.67 20.33 -9.10
C ASP A 341 -1.40 20.10 -7.61
N PRO A 342 -0.14 19.90 -7.19
CA PRO A 342 1.09 19.95 -8.00
C PRO A 342 1.49 18.60 -8.63
N LEU A 343 0.58 17.68 -8.84
CA LEU A 343 0.87 16.32 -9.27
C LEU A 343 0.28 15.98 -10.64
N ASP A 344 1.13 15.56 -11.59
CA ASP A 344 0.74 14.96 -12.87
C ASP A 344 1.25 13.50 -12.91
N ARG A 345 0.31 12.54 -12.88
CA ARG A 345 0.59 11.11 -12.88
C ARG A 345 0.03 10.47 -14.14
N THR A 346 0.89 9.84 -14.93
CA THR A 346 0.51 9.01 -16.08
C THR A 346 0.80 7.54 -15.80
N ARG A 347 -0.07 6.65 -16.26
CA ARG A 347 0.12 5.22 -16.18
C ARG A 347 -0.35 4.53 -17.43
N THR A 348 0.57 3.85 -18.14
CA THR A 348 0.29 2.98 -19.28
C THR A 348 0.40 1.53 -18.85
N ARG A 349 -0.54 0.68 -19.26
CA ARG A 349 -0.54 -0.77 -19.00
C ARG A 349 -0.84 -1.53 -20.28
N ILE A 350 -0.14 -2.65 -20.48
CA ILE A 350 -0.39 -3.59 -21.56
C ILE A 350 -0.60 -4.97 -20.93
N LEU A 351 -1.68 -5.66 -21.35
CA LEU A 351 -2.09 -6.97 -20.85
C LEU A 351 -2.10 -7.00 -19.32
N PHE A 352 -2.91 -6.11 -18.69
CA PHE A 352 -3.03 -5.88 -17.25
C PHE A 352 -1.74 -5.40 -16.59
N PHE A 353 -0.81 -6.30 -16.34
CA PHE A 353 0.43 -6.08 -15.58
C PHE A 353 1.68 -6.54 -16.33
N LEU A 354 1.52 -7.19 -17.50
CA LEU A 354 2.66 -7.69 -18.26
C LEU A 354 3.65 -6.55 -18.57
N TYR A 355 3.12 -5.39 -18.95
CA TYR A 355 3.87 -4.14 -19.02
C TYR A 355 3.15 -3.04 -18.25
N SER A 356 3.89 -2.27 -17.47
CA SER A 356 3.39 -1.07 -16.77
C SER A 356 4.45 0.03 -16.81
N ASP A 357 4.07 1.21 -17.26
CA ASP A 357 4.89 2.43 -17.19
C ASP A 357 4.12 3.48 -16.40
N THR A 358 4.64 3.84 -15.22
CA THR A 358 4.05 4.85 -14.34
C THR A 358 5.04 6.00 -14.19
N LYS A 359 4.62 7.20 -14.56
CA LYS A 359 5.39 8.43 -14.38
C LYS A 359 4.58 9.40 -13.52
N GLN A 360 5.22 9.95 -12.52
CA GLN A 360 4.65 10.94 -11.60
C GLN A 360 5.57 12.15 -11.58
N LYS A 361 5.03 13.29 -11.99
CA LYS A 361 5.77 14.55 -12.12
C LYS A 361 5.18 15.58 -11.14
N ASN A 362 6.03 16.26 -10.41
CA ASN A 362 5.64 17.46 -9.69
C ASN A 362 5.67 18.63 -10.68
N THR A 363 4.54 19.31 -10.87
CA THR A 363 4.38 20.38 -11.86
C THR A 363 5.12 21.66 -11.48
N GLU A 364 5.32 21.91 -10.18
CA GLU A 364 6.03 23.08 -9.66
C GLU A 364 7.54 22.95 -9.76
N SER A 365 8.09 21.83 -9.27
CA SER A 365 9.55 21.60 -9.26
C SER A 365 10.08 21.02 -10.57
N GLY A 366 9.21 20.48 -11.43
CA GLY A 366 9.58 19.74 -12.64
C GLY A 366 10.23 18.38 -12.38
N ALA A 367 10.50 18.03 -11.13
CA ALA A 367 11.05 16.73 -10.75
C ALA A 367 10.05 15.60 -11.04
N TYR A 368 10.56 14.43 -11.42
CA TYR A 368 9.70 13.29 -11.73
C TYR A 368 10.28 11.97 -11.24
N GLN A 369 9.38 11.10 -10.85
CA GLN A 369 9.60 9.69 -10.56
C GLN A 369 9.02 8.87 -11.72
N ARG A 370 9.68 7.79 -12.13
CA ARG A 370 9.19 6.87 -13.16
C ARG A 370 9.51 5.43 -12.81
N ARG A 371 8.52 4.57 -12.99
CA ARG A 371 8.68 3.13 -12.84
C ARG A 371 8.18 2.43 -14.09
N VAL A 372 9.02 1.58 -14.66
CA VAL A 372 8.72 0.75 -15.84
C VAL A 372 8.92 -0.70 -15.45
N ASP A 373 7.86 -1.50 -15.55
CA ASP A 373 7.86 -2.92 -15.26
C ASP A 373 7.52 -3.69 -16.54
N LEU A 374 8.27 -4.74 -16.86
CA LEU A 374 7.95 -5.75 -17.86
C LEU A 374 8.09 -7.12 -17.22
N TRP A 375 6.97 -7.65 -16.73
CA TRP A 375 6.93 -8.92 -16.05
C TRP A 375 7.15 -10.11 -16.96
N PRO A 376 7.95 -11.12 -16.57
CA PRO A 376 8.79 -11.20 -15.37
C PRO A 376 10.22 -10.68 -15.62
N LEU A 377 10.46 -9.97 -16.71
CA LEU A 377 11.79 -9.69 -17.25
C LEU A 377 12.55 -8.63 -16.49
N PHE A 378 11.93 -7.46 -16.21
CA PHE A 378 12.62 -6.40 -15.52
C PHE A 378 11.70 -5.42 -14.81
N THR A 379 12.27 -4.72 -13.83
CA THR A 379 11.74 -3.48 -13.25
C THR A 379 12.82 -2.40 -13.32
N HIS A 380 12.44 -1.20 -13.76
CA HIS A 380 13.29 -0.02 -13.78
C HIS A 380 12.61 1.10 -12.99
N HIS A 381 13.29 1.64 -12.01
CA HIS A 381 12.80 2.72 -11.16
C HIS A 381 13.75 3.92 -11.25
N ARG A 382 13.18 5.12 -11.37
CA ARG A 382 13.84 6.40 -11.24
C ARG A 382 13.12 7.22 -10.18
N ASP A 383 13.83 7.67 -9.18
CA ASP A 383 13.33 8.53 -8.12
C ASP A 383 13.36 10.02 -8.48
N TYR A 384 12.70 10.86 -7.67
CA TYR A 384 12.67 12.31 -7.84
C TYR A 384 14.04 12.98 -7.81
N ASP A 385 14.99 12.41 -7.08
CA ASP A 385 16.36 12.88 -7.00
C ASP A 385 17.20 12.51 -8.24
N GLY A 386 16.63 11.72 -9.14
CA GLY A 386 17.23 11.23 -10.36
C GLY A 386 17.98 9.91 -10.20
N SER A 387 18.06 9.33 -9.01
CA SER A 387 18.63 8.00 -8.80
C SER A 387 17.82 6.95 -9.56
N THR A 388 18.53 5.96 -10.10
CA THR A 388 17.92 4.90 -10.91
C THR A 388 18.31 3.54 -10.40
N ARG A 389 17.35 2.61 -10.44
CA ARG A 389 17.53 1.19 -10.15
C ARG A 389 16.94 0.35 -11.29
N LEU A 390 17.72 -0.56 -11.81
CA LEU A 390 17.29 -1.56 -12.80
C LEU A 390 17.54 -2.94 -12.21
N GLN A 391 16.53 -3.80 -12.26
CA GLN A 391 16.63 -5.21 -11.92
C GLN A 391 16.10 -6.04 -13.08
N ILE A 392 16.88 -7.02 -13.54
CA ILE A 392 16.47 -8.03 -14.52
C ILE A 392 16.14 -9.31 -13.76
N MET A 393 15.04 -9.95 -14.12
CA MET A 393 14.27 -10.93 -13.36
C MET A 393 13.60 -10.27 -12.16
N ALA A 394 12.34 -9.85 -12.38
CA ALA A 394 11.51 -9.19 -11.38
C ALA A 394 10.18 -9.96 -11.27
N LEU A 395 10.11 -10.92 -10.35
CA LEU A 395 8.97 -11.83 -10.23
C LEU A 395 7.83 -11.25 -9.39
N LEU A 396 8.13 -10.66 -8.25
CA LEU A 396 7.15 -10.12 -7.30
C LEU A 396 7.11 -8.59 -7.27
N GLU A 397 8.17 -7.91 -7.65
CA GLU A 397 8.33 -6.46 -7.57
C GLU A 397 7.28 -5.66 -8.37
N PRO A 398 6.81 -6.13 -9.55
CA PRO A 398 5.73 -5.46 -10.29
C PRO A 398 4.36 -5.53 -9.59
N TYR A 399 4.12 -6.57 -8.78
CA TYR A 399 2.87 -6.76 -8.04
C TYR A 399 2.88 -6.05 -6.69
N LEU A 400 4.02 -6.07 -6.01
CA LEU A 400 4.22 -5.50 -4.67
C LEU A 400 5.30 -4.41 -4.74
N PRO A 401 5.00 -3.28 -5.42
CA PRO A 401 5.95 -2.21 -5.61
C PRO A 401 6.34 -1.59 -4.27
N ASN A 402 7.65 -1.33 -4.10
CA ASN A 402 8.23 -0.71 -2.90
C ASN A 402 8.02 -1.52 -1.61
N ASN A 403 7.84 -2.83 -1.72
CA ASN A 403 7.78 -3.70 -0.55
C ASN A 403 9.19 -4.08 -0.11
N LYS A 404 9.64 -3.53 1.02
CA LYS A 404 10.98 -3.74 1.56
C LYS A 404 11.27 -5.20 1.89
N SER A 405 10.30 -5.94 2.42
CA SER A 405 10.44 -7.37 2.73
C SER A 405 10.67 -8.20 1.47
N ILE A 406 9.95 -7.91 0.36
CA ILE A 406 10.20 -8.56 -0.93
C ILE A 406 11.61 -8.26 -1.45
N GLU A 407 12.05 -7.00 -1.37
CA GLU A 407 13.39 -6.62 -1.81
C GLU A 407 14.49 -7.31 -0.97
N ARG A 408 14.28 -7.43 0.33
CA ARG A 408 15.21 -8.02 1.29
C ARG A 408 15.25 -9.55 1.21
N ASP A 409 14.08 -10.20 1.17
CA ASP A 409 13.96 -11.63 1.37
C ASP A 409 13.89 -12.46 0.07
N TYR A 410 13.49 -11.80 -1.05
CA TYR A 410 13.22 -12.52 -2.28
C TYR A 410 13.98 -12.00 -3.49
N SER A 411 13.97 -10.68 -3.73
CA SER A 411 14.50 -10.09 -4.97
C SER A 411 15.94 -10.49 -5.27
N GLN A 412 16.72 -10.68 -4.25
CA GLN A 412 18.13 -11.05 -4.37
C GLN A 412 18.36 -12.49 -4.86
N LEU A 413 17.38 -13.39 -4.65
CA LEU A 413 17.50 -14.80 -5.04
C LEU A 413 17.38 -15.00 -6.54
N TRP A 414 16.48 -14.23 -7.20
CA TRP A 414 16.22 -14.38 -8.64
C TRP A 414 16.78 -13.24 -9.50
N SER A 415 17.28 -12.18 -8.88
CA SER A 415 17.84 -11.06 -9.62
C SER A 415 19.05 -11.47 -10.45
N PHE A 416 18.88 -11.53 -11.78
CA PHE A 416 19.96 -11.87 -12.70
C PHE A 416 20.95 -10.73 -12.86
N TRP A 417 20.44 -9.49 -13.00
CA TRP A 417 21.23 -8.27 -13.12
C TRP A 417 20.61 -7.18 -12.26
N ARG A 418 21.46 -6.49 -11.49
CA ARG A 418 21.09 -5.28 -10.75
C ARG A 418 22.02 -4.16 -11.14
N SER A 419 21.46 -2.98 -11.36
CA SER A 419 22.22 -1.76 -11.63
C SER A 419 21.58 -0.59 -10.93
N GLU A 420 22.34 0.09 -10.10
CA GLU A 420 21.92 1.27 -9.35
C GLU A 420 22.85 2.42 -9.66
N LYS A 421 22.30 3.64 -9.79
CA LYS A 421 23.07 4.82 -10.09
C LYS A 421 22.50 6.04 -9.38
N ASN A 422 23.35 6.80 -8.73
CA ASN A 422 23.01 8.09 -8.16
C ASN A 422 23.70 9.20 -9.01
N PRO A 423 22.92 10.00 -9.76
CA PRO A 423 23.49 11.02 -10.64
C PRO A 423 24.10 12.20 -9.88
N ARG A 424 23.68 12.45 -8.61
CA ARG A 424 24.22 13.54 -7.79
C ARG A 424 25.65 13.27 -7.32
N SER A 425 25.90 12.05 -6.86
CA SER A 425 27.24 11.61 -6.44
C SER A 425 28.09 11.10 -7.58
N GLY A 426 27.48 10.76 -8.75
CA GLY A 426 28.10 10.05 -9.85
C GLY A 426 28.40 8.59 -9.54
N ALA A 427 27.96 8.09 -8.37
CA ALA A 427 28.16 6.72 -7.93
C ALA A 427 27.26 5.75 -8.69
N SER A 428 27.77 4.56 -9.00
CA SER A 428 26.99 3.47 -9.58
C SER A 428 27.50 2.12 -9.12
N SER A 429 26.58 1.18 -8.95
CA SER A 429 26.85 -0.23 -8.62
C SER A 429 26.14 -1.12 -9.61
N GLN A 430 26.81 -2.15 -10.11
CA GLN A 430 26.28 -3.14 -11.03
C GLN A 430 26.70 -4.52 -10.57
N SER A 431 25.74 -5.47 -10.54
CA SER A 431 26.03 -6.85 -10.20
C SER A 431 25.27 -7.82 -11.10
N LEU A 432 25.91 -8.93 -11.44
CA LEU A 432 25.39 -10.06 -12.20
C LEU A 432 25.42 -11.29 -11.31
N LEU A 433 24.32 -12.06 -11.24
CA LEU A 433 24.23 -13.36 -10.60
C LEU A 433 25.06 -13.46 -9.31
N TRP A 434 24.48 -12.99 -8.18
CA TRP A 434 25.12 -13.15 -6.86
C TRP A 434 26.58 -12.68 -6.81
N ASN A 435 26.90 -11.57 -7.49
CA ASN A 435 28.27 -11.02 -7.62
C ASN A 435 29.28 -11.88 -8.42
N LEU A 436 28.82 -12.77 -9.32
CA LEU A 436 29.70 -13.40 -10.32
C LEU A 436 30.48 -12.32 -11.10
N TYR A 437 29.84 -11.21 -11.39
CA TYR A 437 30.44 -9.94 -11.83
C TYR A 437 29.90 -8.83 -10.99
N ARG A 438 30.79 -7.95 -10.53
CA ARG A 438 30.42 -6.73 -9.84
C ARG A 438 31.31 -5.58 -10.30
N ARG A 439 30.67 -4.42 -10.52
CA ARG A 439 31.37 -3.18 -10.85
C ARG A 439 30.79 -2.04 -10.05
N ASP A 440 31.65 -1.38 -9.30
CA ASP A 440 31.34 -0.24 -8.46
C ASP A 440 32.16 0.96 -8.91
N VAL A 441 31.51 2.11 -9.11
CA VAL A 441 32.13 3.37 -9.48
C VAL A 441 31.68 4.42 -8.48
N GLY A 442 32.59 4.88 -7.64
CA GLY A 442 32.41 6.02 -6.76
C GLY A 442 33.00 7.29 -7.39
N LYS A 443 32.96 8.42 -6.67
CA LYS A 443 33.50 9.69 -7.13
C LYS A 443 34.99 9.60 -7.50
N ASP A 444 35.81 8.97 -6.64
CA ASP A 444 37.25 8.84 -6.79
C ASP A 444 37.74 7.38 -6.81
N SER A 445 36.85 6.44 -6.92
CA SER A 445 37.14 5.01 -6.89
C SER A 445 36.42 4.23 -7.97
N LYS A 446 37.11 3.24 -8.54
CA LYS A 446 36.55 2.26 -9.46
C LYS A 446 36.97 0.88 -9.01
N LYS A 447 36.01 0.01 -8.82
CA LYS A 447 36.22 -1.36 -8.42
C LYS A 447 35.53 -2.28 -9.42
N CYS A 448 36.17 -3.38 -9.79
CA CYS A 448 35.59 -4.40 -10.67
C CYS A 448 36.03 -5.77 -10.18
N SER A 449 35.09 -6.66 -9.99
CA SER A 449 35.27 -8.05 -9.55
C SER A 449 34.65 -8.99 -10.58
N LEU A 450 35.38 -10.03 -10.96
CA LEU A 450 34.93 -11.09 -11.89
C LEU A 450 35.10 -12.45 -11.25
N LEU A 451 34.22 -13.41 -11.62
CA LEU A 451 34.19 -14.78 -11.16
C LEU A 451 34.26 -14.86 -9.61
N PHE A 452 33.33 -14.17 -8.94
CA PHE A 452 33.26 -14.09 -7.48
C PHE A 452 34.56 -13.60 -6.84
N GLY A 453 35.25 -12.64 -7.47
CA GLY A 453 36.48 -12.06 -6.92
C GLY A 453 37.77 -12.79 -7.28
N LEU A 454 37.75 -13.82 -8.12
CA LEU A 454 39.00 -14.43 -8.62
C LEU A 454 39.88 -13.43 -9.37
N PHE A 455 39.26 -12.50 -10.09
CA PHE A 455 39.94 -11.35 -10.67
C PHE A 455 39.32 -10.06 -10.08
N GLN A 456 40.16 -9.20 -9.52
CA GLN A 456 39.75 -7.92 -8.97
C GLN A 456 40.63 -6.81 -9.47
N TYR A 457 40.01 -5.71 -9.84
CA TYR A 457 40.65 -4.45 -10.19
C TYR A 457 40.09 -3.34 -9.32
N GLN A 458 41.00 -2.61 -8.66
CA GLN A 458 40.65 -1.43 -7.87
C GLN A 458 41.55 -0.26 -8.29
N SER A 459 40.94 0.91 -8.46
CA SER A 459 41.63 2.16 -8.71
C SER A 459 41.02 3.23 -7.79
N ASP A 460 41.81 3.77 -6.90
CA ASP A 460 41.45 4.80 -5.92
C ASP A 460 42.49 5.92 -5.88
N ALA A 461 42.38 6.82 -4.91
CA ALA A 461 43.33 7.92 -4.71
C ALA A 461 44.76 7.42 -4.37
N HIS A 462 44.89 6.21 -3.81
CA HIS A 462 46.17 5.60 -3.42
C HIS A 462 46.83 4.82 -4.57
N GLY A 463 46.18 4.67 -5.73
CA GLY A 463 46.72 4.02 -6.91
C GLY A 463 45.86 2.91 -7.48
N LYS A 464 46.47 2.09 -8.34
CA LYS A 464 45.82 0.97 -9.02
C LYS A 464 46.29 -0.34 -8.38
N ARG A 465 45.35 -1.24 -8.09
CA ARG A 465 45.62 -2.56 -7.52
C ARG A 465 44.90 -3.61 -8.35
N VAL A 466 45.62 -4.69 -8.62
CA VAL A 466 45.07 -5.87 -9.28
C VAL A 466 45.29 -7.08 -8.37
N ARG A 467 44.27 -7.90 -8.20
CA ARG A 467 44.36 -9.20 -7.52
C ARG A 467 43.93 -10.31 -8.47
N LEU A 468 44.69 -11.37 -8.49
CA LEU A 468 44.37 -12.59 -9.23
C LEU A 468 44.41 -13.78 -8.28
N PHE A 469 43.39 -14.64 -8.33
CA PHE A 469 43.23 -15.77 -7.37
C PHE A 469 43.35 -15.30 -5.91
N TYR A 470 42.76 -14.10 -5.60
CA TYR A 470 42.81 -13.46 -4.28
C TYR A 470 44.19 -12.96 -3.84
N PHE A 471 45.26 -13.18 -4.61
CA PHE A 471 46.60 -12.69 -4.32
C PHE A 471 46.86 -11.34 -5.03
N PRO A 472 47.48 -10.37 -4.36
CA PRO A 472 47.82 -9.09 -4.98
C PRO A 472 48.90 -9.30 -6.05
N LEU A 473 48.68 -8.80 -7.26
CA LEU A 473 49.66 -8.77 -8.34
C LEU A 473 50.26 -7.37 -8.45
N GLY A 474 51.59 -7.28 -8.19
CA GLY A 474 52.39 -6.08 -8.39
C GLY A 474 52.40 -5.11 -7.22
N LYS A 475 53.42 -4.19 -7.26
CA LYS A 475 53.56 -3.07 -6.32
C LYS A 475 52.47 -2.02 -6.64
N THR A 476 51.92 -1.40 -5.63
CA THR A 476 51.07 -0.22 -5.76
C THR A 476 51.83 0.84 -6.53
N VAL A 477 51.33 1.24 -7.71
CA VAL A 477 51.89 2.39 -8.46
C VAL A 477 51.15 3.63 -7.94
N PRO A 478 51.82 4.56 -7.26
CA PRO A 478 51.23 5.82 -6.85
C PRO A 478 50.74 6.57 -8.08
N LYS A 479 49.60 7.24 -7.98
CA LYS A 479 49.18 8.23 -8.98
C LYS A 479 50.12 9.45 -8.80
N GLY A 480 51.00 9.66 -9.75
CA GLY A 480 51.72 10.92 -9.91
C GLY A 480 50.80 12.08 -10.27
#